data_4aa9b81f5ebff4c9d16c41fa0016d086
#
_entry.id   4aa9b81f5ebff4c9d16c41fa0016d086
#
_cell.length_a   1.000
_cell.length_b   1.000
_cell.length_c   1.000
_cell.angle_alpha   90.00
_cell.angle_beta   90.00
_cell.angle_gamma   90.00
#
_symmetry.space_group_name_H-M   'P 1'
#
loop_
_entity.id
_entity.type
_entity.pdbx_description
1 polymer ?
#
loop_
_entity_poly.entity_id
_entity_poly.type
_entity_poly.pdbx_seq_one_letter_code
_entity_poly.pdbx_strand_id
1 'polypeptide(L)'
;MGVSTRLIGRGPGVRLFRRRLLAWFRRSARDLPWRRTRDAYEVLVSEFMLQQTQVSRVLDYYPRFLARYPSVHHLARAEPRAVREAWDGLGYYARARNLHALARTVVRRYDGTLPDDPRDLIALPGVGRYTAGAIACFAYEKPVATVDTNIARVIRRVFIGEWGVGSGS
;
A
#
# COMPACT_ATOMS: atom_id res chain seq x y z
N MET A 1 28.58 12.23 16.50
CA MET A 1 27.54 12.73 17.46
C MET A 1 26.28 11.92 17.19
N GLY A 2 26.00 10.96 18.08
CA GLY A 2 24.86 10.04 17.95
C GLY A 2 23.56 10.76 18.31
N VAL A 3 22.66 10.89 17.35
CA VAL A 3 21.28 11.34 17.63
C VAL A 3 20.58 10.20 18.35
N SER A 4 20.34 10.42 19.63
CA SER A 4 19.65 9.48 20.54
C SER A 4 18.25 9.19 20.02
N THR A 5 18.02 8.01 19.44
CA THR A 5 16.72 7.50 18.99
C THR A 5 15.84 7.14 20.22
N ARG A 6 15.77 8.02 21.24
CA ARG A 6 14.92 7.78 22.41
C ARG A 6 13.49 8.23 22.17
N LEU A 7 12.62 7.21 21.95
CA LEU A 7 11.24 7.19 22.49
C LEU A 7 10.27 8.29 22.07
N ILE A 8 10.10 8.53 20.77
CA ILE A 8 8.98 9.33 20.27
C ILE A 8 7.61 8.60 20.46
N GLY A 9 7.62 7.30 20.75
CA GLY A 9 6.42 6.45 20.74
C GLY A 9 5.55 6.41 22.00
N ARG A 10 5.96 6.95 23.16
CA ARG A 10 5.27 6.74 24.45
C ARG A 10 4.84 8.00 25.20
N GLY A 11 5.10 9.20 24.70
CA GLY A 11 4.72 10.44 25.35
C GLY A 11 3.19 10.68 25.39
N PRO A 12 2.68 11.46 26.36
CA PRO A 12 1.25 11.81 26.47
C PRO A 12 0.68 12.38 25.15
N GLY A 13 1.45 13.19 24.44
CA GLY A 13 1.07 13.78 23.15
C GLY A 13 0.85 12.74 22.04
N VAL A 14 1.71 11.72 21.96
CA VAL A 14 1.56 10.66 20.96
C VAL A 14 0.33 9.80 21.22
N ARG A 15 0.05 9.48 22.50
CA ARG A 15 -1.17 8.75 22.87
C ARG A 15 -2.44 9.55 22.53
N LEU A 16 -2.44 10.84 22.80
CA LEU A 16 -3.55 11.72 22.46
C LEU A 16 -3.75 11.84 20.95
N PHE A 17 -2.67 12.04 20.20
CA PHE A 17 -2.69 12.08 18.74
C PHE A 17 -3.27 10.79 18.16
N ARG A 18 -2.76 9.61 18.58
CA ARG A 18 -3.26 8.31 18.14
C ARG A 18 -4.76 8.15 18.42
N ARG A 19 -5.20 8.48 19.61
CA ARG A 19 -6.62 8.41 20.01
C ARG A 19 -7.49 9.30 19.12
N ARG A 20 -7.09 10.57 18.91
CA ARG A 20 -7.82 11.52 18.05
C ARG A 20 -7.84 11.06 16.59
N LEU A 21 -6.70 10.59 16.06
CA LEU A 21 -6.60 10.08 14.69
C LEU A 21 -7.52 8.88 14.47
N LEU A 22 -7.50 7.90 15.38
CA LEU A 22 -8.38 6.73 15.28
C LEU A 22 -9.86 7.11 15.41
N ALA A 23 -10.21 8.01 16.30
CA ALA A 23 -11.58 8.50 16.45
C ALA A 23 -12.05 9.25 15.20
N TRP A 24 -11.19 10.08 14.60
CA TRP A 24 -11.47 10.75 13.34
C TRP A 24 -11.63 9.75 12.20
N PHE A 25 -10.70 8.80 12.07
CA PHE A 25 -10.76 7.78 11.01
C PHE A 25 -12.06 6.97 11.05
N ARG A 26 -12.50 6.55 12.23
CA ARG A 26 -13.77 5.81 12.40
C ARG A 26 -15.00 6.57 11.88
N ARG A 27 -14.98 7.91 11.95
CA ARG A 27 -16.09 8.76 11.48
C ARG A 27 -15.96 9.18 10.01
N SER A 28 -14.72 9.28 9.52
CA SER A 28 -14.41 9.93 8.24
C SER A 28 -13.78 8.99 7.21
N ALA A 29 -13.60 7.70 7.56
CA ALA A 29 -13.05 6.74 6.64
C ALA A 29 -13.96 6.56 5.43
N ARG A 30 -13.39 6.74 4.24
CA ARG A 30 -14.12 6.45 3.00
C ARG A 30 -14.37 4.95 2.92
N ASP A 31 -15.58 4.57 2.51
CA ASP A 31 -15.90 3.20 2.20
C ASP A 31 -15.34 2.86 0.81
N LEU A 32 -14.29 2.06 0.79
CA LEU A 32 -13.56 1.68 -0.43
C LEU A 32 -13.53 0.15 -0.53
N PRO A 33 -13.76 -0.43 -1.74
CA PRO A 33 -13.84 -1.89 -1.90
C PRO A 33 -12.65 -2.64 -1.31
N TRP A 34 -11.44 -2.16 -1.56
CA TRP A 34 -10.20 -2.77 -1.07
C TRP A 34 -9.94 -2.63 0.44
N ARG A 35 -10.80 -1.90 1.17
CA ARG A 35 -10.78 -1.82 2.63
C ARG A 35 -11.69 -2.84 3.30
N ARG A 36 -12.54 -3.51 2.51
CA ARG A 36 -13.49 -4.51 2.98
C ARG A 36 -12.92 -5.93 2.91
N THR A 37 -11.80 -6.11 2.25
CA THR A 37 -11.14 -7.40 2.06
C THR A 37 -9.86 -7.51 2.86
N ARG A 38 -9.47 -8.74 3.15
CA ARG A 38 -8.15 -9.13 3.66
C ARG A 38 -7.45 -10.13 2.75
N ASP A 39 -8.02 -10.40 1.59
CA ASP A 39 -7.36 -11.20 0.58
C ASP A 39 -6.10 -10.47 0.09
N ALA A 40 -4.95 -11.14 0.21
CA ALA A 40 -3.65 -10.53 -0.09
C ALA A 40 -3.50 -10.16 -1.58
N TYR A 41 -4.14 -10.94 -2.47
CA TYR A 41 -4.13 -10.63 -3.90
C TYR A 41 -4.99 -9.39 -4.21
N GLU A 42 -6.17 -9.29 -3.61
CA GLU A 42 -7.04 -8.13 -3.78
C GLU A 42 -6.40 -6.85 -3.22
N VAL A 43 -5.78 -6.93 -2.04
CA VAL A 43 -4.99 -5.82 -1.47
C VAL A 43 -3.84 -5.44 -2.39
N LEU A 44 -3.07 -6.42 -2.90
CA LEU A 44 -1.98 -6.20 -3.86
C LEU A 44 -2.46 -5.44 -5.10
N VAL A 45 -3.56 -5.88 -5.72
CA VAL A 45 -4.12 -5.24 -6.93
C VAL A 45 -4.46 -3.79 -6.64
N SER A 46 -5.12 -3.51 -5.50
CA SER A 46 -5.46 -2.14 -5.12
C SER A 46 -4.23 -1.27 -4.92
N GLU A 47 -3.20 -1.78 -4.24
CA GLU A 47 -1.95 -1.05 -3.99
C GLU A 47 -1.23 -0.70 -5.30
N PHE A 48 -1.19 -1.62 -6.27
CA PHE A 48 -0.62 -1.34 -7.59
C PHE A 48 -1.44 -0.31 -8.37
N MET A 49 -2.77 -0.37 -8.29
CA MET A 49 -3.63 0.60 -8.99
C MET A 49 -3.54 2.01 -8.38
N LEU A 50 -3.40 2.10 -7.06
CA LEU A 50 -3.33 3.37 -6.34
C LEU A 50 -2.00 4.12 -6.49
N GLN A 51 -0.95 3.46 -6.98
CA GLN A 51 0.32 4.14 -7.27
C GLN A 51 0.09 5.25 -8.31
N GLN A 52 0.18 6.52 -7.90
CA GLN A 52 0.05 7.70 -8.76
C GLN A 52 -1.28 7.75 -9.56
N THR A 53 -2.35 7.13 -9.04
CA THR A 53 -3.68 7.15 -9.65
C THR A 53 -4.70 7.65 -8.63
N GLN A 54 -5.62 8.49 -9.06
CA GLN A 54 -6.70 9.00 -8.21
C GLN A 54 -7.63 7.86 -7.79
N VAL A 55 -8.10 7.92 -6.53
CA VAL A 55 -9.01 6.91 -5.95
C VAL A 55 -10.28 6.75 -6.78
N SER A 56 -10.87 7.85 -7.26
CA SER A 56 -12.09 7.81 -8.11
C SER A 56 -11.91 6.93 -9.34
N ARG A 57 -10.73 7.01 -9.97
CA ARG A 57 -10.44 6.20 -11.15
C ARG A 57 -10.24 4.72 -10.79
N VAL A 58 -9.57 4.45 -9.67
CA VAL A 58 -9.36 3.06 -9.20
C VAL A 58 -10.69 2.39 -8.84
N LEU A 59 -11.68 3.13 -8.33
CA LEU A 59 -13.02 2.60 -8.02
C LEU A 59 -13.71 1.96 -9.23
N ASP A 60 -13.48 2.49 -10.44
CA ASP A 60 -14.07 1.96 -11.67
C ASP A 60 -13.31 0.73 -12.20
N TYR A 61 -12.00 0.70 -12.03
CA TYR A 61 -11.12 -0.32 -12.61
C TYR A 61 -10.95 -1.55 -11.73
N TYR A 62 -10.85 -1.37 -10.42
CA TYR A 62 -10.59 -2.43 -9.47
C TYR A 62 -11.60 -3.59 -9.56
N PRO A 63 -12.92 -3.36 -9.50
CA PRO A 63 -13.88 -4.46 -9.58
C PRO A 63 -13.87 -5.16 -10.95
N ARG A 64 -13.66 -4.42 -12.04
CA ARG A 64 -13.58 -5.00 -13.39
C ARG A 64 -12.33 -5.86 -13.56
N PHE A 65 -11.21 -5.43 -13.00
CA PHE A 65 -9.96 -6.18 -13.04
C PHE A 65 -10.07 -7.48 -12.24
N LEU A 66 -10.64 -7.44 -11.03
CA LEU A 66 -10.86 -8.63 -10.22
C LEU A 66 -11.90 -9.57 -10.84
N ALA A 67 -12.94 -9.06 -11.48
CA ALA A 67 -13.89 -9.89 -12.22
C ALA A 67 -13.20 -10.66 -13.38
N ARG A 68 -12.25 -10.01 -14.06
CA ARG A 68 -11.48 -10.64 -15.15
C ARG A 68 -10.38 -11.57 -14.63
N TYR A 69 -9.74 -11.22 -13.53
CA TYR A 69 -8.64 -11.96 -12.89
C TYR A 69 -8.93 -12.17 -11.41
N PRO A 70 -9.80 -13.12 -11.06
CA PRO A 70 -10.29 -13.27 -9.67
C PRO A 70 -9.26 -13.85 -8.70
N SER A 71 -8.11 -14.30 -9.18
CA SER A 71 -7.01 -14.76 -8.33
C SER A 71 -5.65 -14.53 -8.99
N VAL A 72 -4.59 -14.66 -8.19
CA VAL A 72 -3.21 -14.59 -8.67
C VAL A 72 -2.93 -15.62 -9.76
N HIS A 73 -3.56 -16.81 -9.70
CA HIS A 73 -3.42 -17.84 -10.71
C HIS A 73 -4.04 -17.44 -12.06
N HIS A 74 -5.21 -16.81 -12.04
CA HIS A 74 -5.86 -16.31 -13.27
C HIS A 74 -4.99 -15.21 -13.90
N LEU A 75 -4.48 -14.29 -13.08
CA LEU A 75 -3.59 -13.24 -13.58
C LEU A 75 -2.28 -13.81 -14.13
N ALA A 76 -1.67 -14.78 -13.44
CA ALA A 76 -0.39 -15.37 -13.86
C ALA A 76 -0.47 -16.10 -15.22
N ARG A 77 -1.62 -16.70 -15.53
CA ARG A 77 -1.88 -17.42 -16.80
C ARG A 77 -2.33 -16.51 -17.94
N ALA A 78 -2.68 -15.26 -17.63
CA ALA A 78 -3.18 -14.32 -18.62
C ALA A 78 -2.11 -13.96 -19.65
N GLU A 79 -2.53 -13.67 -20.87
CA GLU A 79 -1.63 -13.11 -21.87
C GLU A 79 -1.20 -11.69 -21.50
N PRO A 80 0.10 -11.33 -21.63
CA PRO A 80 0.60 -10.00 -21.26
C PRO A 80 -0.17 -8.85 -21.91
N ARG A 81 -0.59 -9.03 -23.17
CA ARG A 81 -1.40 -8.06 -23.91
C ARG A 81 -2.77 -7.86 -23.26
N ALA A 82 -3.44 -8.95 -22.87
CA ALA A 82 -4.75 -8.90 -22.24
C ALA A 82 -4.72 -8.21 -20.87
N VAL A 83 -3.63 -8.38 -20.08
CA VAL A 83 -3.42 -7.66 -18.81
C VAL A 83 -3.20 -6.17 -19.07
N ARG A 84 -2.42 -5.82 -20.10
CA ARG A 84 -2.23 -4.42 -20.50
C ARG A 84 -3.54 -3.76 -20.92
N GLU A 85 -4.36 -4.44 -21.74
CA GLU A 85 -5.67 -3.95 -22.16
C GLU A 85 -6.62 -3.75 -20.97
N ALA A 86 -6.65 -4.66 -20.00
CA ALA A 86 -7.43 -4.52 -18.78
C ALA A 86 -6.98 -3.34 -17.90
N TRP A 87 -5.76 -2.84 -18.12
CA TRP A 87 -5.18 -1.69 -17.42
C TRP A 87 -5.29 -0.39 -18.22
N ASP A 88 -5.81 -0.45 -19.44
CA ASP A 88 -5.86 0.70 -20.34
C ASP A 88 -6.67 1.85 -19.72
N GLY A 89 -6.11 3.05 -19.79
CA GLY A 89 -6.68 4.22 -19.14
C GLY A 89 -6.22 4.50 -17.71
N LEU A 90 -5.59 3.56 -16.98
CA LEU A 90 -4.98 3.85 -15.67
C LEU A 90 -3.62 4.53 -15.78
N GLY A 91 -2.95 4.42 -16.94
CA GLY A 91 -1.62 4.95 -17.15
C GLY A 91 -0.52 4.13 -16.43
N TYR A 92 0.74 4.59 -16.57
CA TYR A 92 1.90 3.93 -15.93
C TYR A 92 1.91 2.41 -16.14
N TYR A 93 1.87 1.97 -17.40
CA TYR A 93 1.73 0.57 -17.81
C TYR A 93 2.83 -0.38 -17.27
N ALA A 94 3.96 0.16 -16.82
CA ALA A 94 4.97 -0.61 -16.11
C ALA A 94 4.39 -1.31 -14.87
N ARG A 95 3.38 -0.72 -14.21
CA ARG A 95 2.70 -1.33 -13.06
C ARG A 95 1.95 -2.61 -13.46
N ALA A 96 1.20 -2.57 -14.56
CA ALA A 96 0.50 -3.75 -15.07
C ALA A 96 1.48 -4.88 -15.41
N ARG A 97 2.59 -4.54 -16.08
CA ARG A 97 3.66 -5.49 -16.39
C ARG A 97 4.29 -6.09 -15.14
N ASN A 98 4.59 -5.25 -14.16
CA ASN A 98 5.16 -5.71 -12.90
C ASN A 98 4.18 -6.56 -12.09
N LEU A 99 2.91 -6.18 -12.02
CA LEU A 99 1.86 -6.95 -11.36
C LEU A 99 1.69 -8.34 -12.00
N HIS A 100 1.71 -8.42 -13.32
CA HIS A 100 1.67 -9.69 -14.05
C HIS A 100 2.92 -10.54 -13.79
N ALA A 101 4.12 -9.95 -13.85
CA ALA A 101 5.37 -10.64 -13.52
C ALA A 101 5.41 -11.14 -12.09
N LEU A 102 4.90 -10.32 -11.15
CA LEU A 102 4.71 -10.67 -9.75
C LEU A 102 3.80 -11.90 -9.61
N ALA A 103 2.62 -11.88 -10.23
CA ALA A 103 1.68 -12.99 -10.18
C ALA A 103 2.33 -14.31 -10.65
N ARG A 104 3.06 -14.28 -11.74
CA ARG A 104 3.83 -15.44 -12.22
C ARG A 104 4.92 -15.90 -11.25
N THR A 105 5.56 -14.95 -10.56
CA THR A 105 6.58 -15.27 -9.55
C THR A 105 5.94 -15.92 -8.32
N VAL A 106 4.80 -15.38 -7.87
CA VAL A 106 4.06 -15.94 -6.72
C VAL A 106 3.58 -17.36 -7.00
N VAL A 107 3.01 -17.61 -8.17
CA VAL A 107 2.59 -18.96 -8.54
C VAL A 107 3.78 -19.92 -8.59
N ARG A 108 4.91 -19.49 -9.17
CA ARG A 108 6.08 -20.37 -9.34
C ARG A 108 6.85 -20.64 -8.05
N ARG A 109 7.00 -19.63 -7.16
CA ARG A 109 7.87 -19.71 -5.98
C ARG A 109 7.13 -19.95 -4.66
N TYR A 110 5.85 -19.58 -4.61
CA TYR A 110 5.05 -19.57 -3.39
C TYR A 110 3.71 -20.30 -3.57
N ASP A 111 3.62 -21.15 -4.58
CA ASP A 111 2.42 -21.97 -4.88
C ASP A 111 1.11 -21.17 -4.92
N GLY A 112 1.19 -19.95 -5.45
CA GLY A 112 0.04 -19.06 -5.58
C GLY A 112 -0.38 -18.35 -4.30
N THR A 113 0.36 -18.48 -3.20
CA THR A 113 0.11 -17.75 -1.95
C THR A 113 1.10 -16.61 -1.82
N LEU A 114 0.64 -15.38 -1.66
CA LEU A 114 1.54 -14.26 -1.40
C LEU A 114 2.26 -14.46 -0.07
N PRO A 115 3.59 -14.25 0.00
CA PRO A 115 4.29 -14.31 1.27
C PRO A 115 3.81 -13.20 2.22
N ASP A 116 3.88 -13.47 3.51
CA ASP A 116 3.46 -12.55 4.55
C ASP A 116 4.63 -11.79 5.20
N ASP A 117 5.89 -12.20 4.93
CA ASP A 117 7.08 -11.49 5.38
C ASP A 117 7.37 -10.30 4.46
N PRO A 118 7.48 -9.08 4.98
CA PRO A 118 7.83 -7.91 4.17
C PRO A 118 9.13 -8.04 3.37
N ARG A 119 10.08 -8.84 3.85
CA ARG A 119 11.35 -9.09 3.13
C ARG A 119 11.14 -9.89 1.86
N ASP A 120 10.26 -10.89 1.91
CA ASP A 120 9.90 -11.70 0.74
C ASP A 120 9.02 -10.91 -0.22
N LEU A 121 8.11 -10.09 0.31
CA LEU A 121 7.28 -9.21 -0.49
C LEU A 121 8.11 -8.19 -1.28
N ILE A 122 9.14 -7.58 -0.69
CA ILE A 122 10.03 -6.61 -1.37
C ILE A 122 10.80 -7.27 -2.53
N ALA A 123 11.07 -8.56 -2.46
CA ALA A 123 11.76 -9.29 -3.53
C ALA A 123 10.87 -9.52 -4.76
N LEU A 124 9.56 -9.24 -4.68
CA LEU A 124 8.63 -9.40 -5.79
C LEU A 124 8.69 -8.21 -6.78
N PRO A 125 8.46 -8.45 -8.07
CA PRO A 125 8.48 -7.41 -9.09
C PRO A 125 7.54 -6.22 -8.78
N GLY A 126 8.07 -5.01 -8.77
CA GLY A 126 7.30 -3.78 -8.56
C GLY A 126 6.83 -3.51 -7.13
N VAL A 127 7.26 -4.32 -6.16
CA VAL A 127 6.95 -4.14 -4.74
C VAL A 127 8.05 -3.34 -4.05
N GLY A 128 7.72 -2.13 -3.63
CA GLY A 128 8.58 -1.31 -2.79
C GLY A 128 8.30 -1.52 -1.30
N ARG A 129 9.08 -0.87 -0.44
CA ARG A 129 8.94 -0.94 1.03
C ARG A 129 7.53 -0.59 1.51
N TYR A 130 6.93 0.45 0.92
CA TYR A 130 5.56 0.84 1.26
C TYR A 130 4.55 -0.26 0.90
N THR A 131 4.56 -0.74 -0.35
CA THR A 131 3.63 -1.77 -0.84
C THR A 131 3.79 -3.08 -0.04
N ALA A 132 5.02 -3.49 0.27
CA ALA A 132 5.27 -4.67 1.11
C ALA A 132 4.67 -4.50 2.51
N GLY A 133 4.91 -3.34 3.14
CA GLY A 133 4.33 -3.03 4.44
C GLY A 133 2.81 -2.95 4.40
N ALA A 134 2.23 -2.37 3.35
CA ALA A 134 0.78 -2.28 3.17
C ALA A 134 0.13 -3.66 3.06
N ILE A 135 0.69 -4.56 2.24
CA ILE A 135 0.20 -5.94 2.11
C ILE A 135 0.32 -6.67 3.46
N ALA A 136 1.49 -6.62 4.11
CA ALA A 136 1.69 -7.27 5.41
C ALA A 136 0.73 -6.75 6.49
N CYS A 137 0.45 -5.43 6.50
CA CYS A 137 -0.45 -4.82 7.46
C CYS A 137 -1.93 -5.10 7.15
N PHE A 138 -2.37 -4.91 5.89
CA PHE A 138 -3.79 -4.92 5.55
C PHE A 138 -4.32 -6.32 5.29
N ALA A 139 -3.51 -7.21 4.71
CA ALA A 139 -3.92 -8.58 4.44
C ALA A 139 -3.60 -9.53 5.61
N TYR A 140 -2.42 -9.37 6.20
CA TYR A 140 -1.92 -10.30 7.22
C TYR A 140 -1.92 -9.75 8.64
N GLU A 141 -2.47 -8.55 8.86
CA GLU A 141 -2.58 -7.89 10.18
C GLU A 141 -1.25 -7.75 10.94
N LYS A 142 -0.13 -7.78 10.20
CA LYS A 142 1.18 -7.63 10.83
C LYS A 142 1.41 -6.19 11.31
N PRO A 143 2.00 -5.97 12.48
CA PRO A 143 2.28 -4.64 13.02
C PRO A 143 3.48 -3.98 12.33
N VAL A 144 3.40 -3.81 11.02
CA VAL A 144 4.43 -3.19 10.19
C VAL A 144 4.08 -1.75 9.90
N ALA A 145 5.03 -0.85 10.09
CA ALA A 145 4.84 0.55 9.73
C ALA A 145 4.84 0.73 8.20
N THR A 146 3.76 1.30 7.68
CA THR A 146 3.64 1.70 6.27
C THR A 146 3.72 3.21 6.20
N VAL A 147 4.81 3.74 5.66
CA VAL A 147 5.03 5.19 5.58
C VAL A 147 5.27 5.58 4.13
N ASP A 148 4.29 6.24 3.54
CA ASP A 148 4.43 6.91 2.26
C ASP A 148 4.87 8.38 2.44
N THR A 149 5.07 9.08 1.33
CA THR A 149 5.47 10.50 1.33
C THR A 149 4.46 11.40 2.02
N ASN A 150 3.16 11.09 1.95
CA ASN A 150 2.10 11.88 2.58
C ASN A 150 2.09 11.66 4.08
N ILE A 151 2.19 10.40 4.51
CA ILE A 151 2.28 10.04 5.94
C ILE A 151 3.54 10.66 6.55
N ALA A 152 4.69 10.55 5.88
CA ALA A 152 5.94 11.16 6.32
C ALA A 152 5.80 12.67 6.50
N ARG A 153 5.15 13.36 5.55
CA ARG A 153 4.88 14.79 5.61
C ARG A 153 3.99 15.16 6.79
N VAL A 154 2.91 14.41 7.04
CA VAL A 154 2.01 14.63 8.18
C VAL A 154 2.76 14.44 9.50
N ILE A 155 3.53 13.36 9.64
CA ILE A 155 4.31 13.07 10.83
C ILE A 155 5.34 14.19 11.11
N ARG A 156 6.06 14.65 10.08
CA ARG A 156 7.01 15.75 10.20
C ARG A 156 6.32 17.01 10.71
N ARG A 157 5.19 17.42 10.11
CA ARG A 157 4.45 18.60 10.53
C ARG A 157 3.93 18.52 11.96
N VAL A 158 3.47 17.35 12.37
CA VAL A 158 2.86 17.17 13.70
C VAL A 158 3.91 17.03 14.81
N PHE A 159 5.03 16.36 14.55
CA PHE A 159 5.97 15.94 15.61
C PHE A 159 7.34 16.60 15.53
N ILE A 160 7.79 17.04 14.36
CA ILE A 160 9.14 17.59 14.20
C ILE A 160 9.10 19.11 14.06
N GLY A 161 7.91 19.66 13.74
CA GLY A 161 7.71 21.11 13.64
C GLY A 161 8.50 21.70 12.47
N GLU A 162 7.97 21.66 11.26
CA GLU A 162 8.45 22.56 10.18
C GLU A 162 8.09 24.06 10.46
N TRP A 163 7.64 24.36 11.66
CA TRP A 163 7.28 25.71 12.10
C TRP A 163 8.36 26.41 12.90
N GLY A 164 9.58 25.89 12.93
CA GLY A 164 10.68 26.38 13.73
C GLY A 164 11.88 26.86 12.92
N VAL A 165 11.68 27.64 11.88
CA VAL A 165 12.72 28.60 11.43
C VAL A 165 12.15 29.99 11.65
N GLY A 166 11.93 30.31 12.90
CA GLY A 166 11.93 31.68 13.35
C GLY A 166 13.34 32.20 13.19
N SER A 167 13.57 33.02 12.20
CA SER A 167 14.67 33.95 12.10
C SER A 167 14.75 34.74 13.41
N GLY A 168 15.60 34.30 14.31
CA GLY A 168 16.11 35.13 15.39
C GLY A 168 17.19 36.01 14.81
N SER A 169 16.83 37.27 14.60
CA SER A 169 17.76 38.37 14.45
C SER A 169 18.69 38.48 15.65
#